data_65f465b8f0556f3b51ccdf164392d151
#
_entry.id   65f465b8f0556f3b51ccdf164392d151
#
_cell.length_a   1.000
_cell.length_b   1.000
_cell.length_c   1.000
_cell.angle_alpha   90.00
_cell.angle_beta   90.00
_cell.angle_gamma   90.00
#
_symmetry.space_group_name_H-M   'P 1'
#
loop_
_entity.id
_entity.type
_entity.pdbx_description
1 polymer ?
#
loop_
_entity_poly.entity_id
_entity_poly.type
_entity_poly.pdbx_seq_one_letter_code
_entity_poly.pdbx_strand_id
1 'polypeptide(L)'
;METLTRRGLLLRLIATVVAGAALLAGSIWGDDDHFPFGPFRMYASAVDPDAPTIDTRLEGTTADGETLLLNERNTGLRRAEIEGQLERFRADPGLLSAVAEAYERRNPDAAPLREVRIVIRWHEVRDFQPTGQSREELVASWRP
;
A
#
# COMPACT_ATOMS: atom_id res chain seq x y z
N MET A 1 3.42 42.32 -31.29
CA MET A 1 3.11 40.87 -31.54
C MET A 1 4.22 40.36 -32.44
N GLU A 2 5.12 39.54 -31.94
CA GLU A 2 6.16 38.91 -32.76
C GLU A 2 5.52 37.84 -33.66
N THR A 3 5.64 38.01 -34.97
CA THR A 3 5.16 37.01 -35.92
C THR A 3 6.21 35.91 -36.08
N LEU A 4 5.77 34.68 -35.90
CA LEU A 4 6.62 33.48 -36.05
C LEU A 4 7.14 33.37 -37.48
N THR A 5 8.44 33.14 -37.62
CA THR A 5 9.02 32.82 -38.94
C THR A 5 8.48 31.46 -39.42
N ARG A 6 8.36 31.24 -40.72
CA ARG A 6 7.91 29.95 -41.29
C ARG A 6 8.74 28.75 -40.78
N ARG A 7 10.06 28.94 -40.58
CA ARG A 7 10.93 27.91 -40.00
C ARG A 7 10.60 27.63 -38.51
N GLY A 8 10.34 28.69 -37.75
CA GLY A 8 9.95 28.53 -36.33
C GLY A 8 8.58 27.85 -36.17
N LEU A 9 7.63 28.13 -37.07
CA LEU A 9 6.34 27.45 -37.08
C LEU A 9 6.50 25.95 -37.42
N LEU A 10 7.29 25.61 -38.44
CA LEU A 10 7.54 24.25 -38.86
C LEU A 10 8.21 23.42 -37.78
N LEU A 11 9.24 23.97 -37.11
CA LEU A 11 9.92 23.29 -36.00
C LEU A 11 8.98 22.99 -34.84
N ARG A 12 8.12 23.92 -34.46
CA ARG A 12 7.14 23.72 -33.41
C ARG A 12 6.11 22.67 -33.80
N LEU A 13 5.63 22.69 -35.02
CA LEU A 13 4.69 21.67 -35.52
C LEU A 13 5.32 20.29 -35.49
N ILE A 14 6.55 20.13 -35.95
CA ILE A 14 7.28 18.84 -35.90
C ILE A 14 7.45 18.40 -34.45
N ALA A 15 7.89 19.27 -33.56
CA ALA A 15 8.05 18.92 -32.14
C ALA A 15 6.73 18.49 -31.49
N THR A 16 5.62 19.18 -31.79
CA THR A 16 4.29 18.79 -31.29
C THR A 16 3.85 17.42 -31.82
N VAL A 17 4.04 17.17 -33.10
CA VAL A 17 3.69 15.89 -33.73
C VAL A 17 4.53 14.75 -33.13
N VAL A 18 5.84 14.96 -32.98
CA VAL A 18 6.75 13.98 -32.36
C VAL A 18 6.35 13.70 -30.90
N ALA A 19 6.10 14.74 -30.10
CA ALA A 19 5.66 14.58 -28.72
C ALA A 19 4.31 13.85 -28.63
N GLY A 20 3.35 14.21 -29.48
CA GLY A 20 2.04 13.53 -29.56
C GLY A 20 2.17 12.06 -29.97
N ALA A 21 3.03 11.76 -30.95
CA ALA A 21 3.30 10.38 -31.35
C ALA A 21 3.98 9.58 -30.24
N ALA A 22 4.91 10.18 -29.51
CA ALA A 22 5.57 9.54 -28.38
C ALA A 22 4.59 9.24 -27.23
N LEU A 23 3.67 10.17 -26.92
CA LEU A 23 2.61 9.95 -25.91
C LEU A 23 1.66 8.83 -26.34
N LEU A 24 1.23 8.79 -27.60
CA LEU A 24 0.37 7.71 -28.11
C LEU A 24 1.08 6.36 -28.09
N ALA A 25 2.33 6.32 -28.55
CA ALA A 25 3.13 5.10 -28.51
C ALA A 25 3.35 4.60 -27.07
N GLY A 26 3.68 5.52 -26.14
CA GLY A 26 3.83 5.22 -24.73
C GLY A 26 2.55 4.70 -24.10
N SER A 27 1.39 5.25 -24.47
CA SER A 27 0.08 4.78 -23.96
C SER A 27 -0.30 3.37 -24.42
N ILE A 28 0.22 2.91 -25.57
CA ILE A 28 -0.09 1.59 -26.13
C ILE A 28 0.95 0.54 -25.70
N TRP A 29 2.23 0.88 -25.70
CA TRP A 29 3.35 -0.04 -25.47
C TRP A 29 4.23 0.32 -24.27
N GLY A 30 3.96 1.46 -23.60
CA GLY A 30 4.77 1.94 -22.48
C GLY A 30 4.42 1.24 -21.17
N ASP A 31 5.40 1.24 -20.27
CA ASP A 31 5.27 0.87 -18.86
C ASP A 31 5.47 2.12 -17.97
N ASP A 32 5.15 2.01 -16.67
CA ASP A 32 5.25 3.12 -15.71
C ASP A 32 6.65 3.75 -15.65
N ASP A 33 7.70 2.97 -15.95
CA ASP A 33 9.09 3.42 -16.00
C ASP A 33 9.42 4.31 -17.22
N HIS A 34 8.51 4.40 -18.20
CA HIS A 34 8.67 5.22 -19.39
C HIS A 34 8.13 6.67 -19.26
N PHE A 35 8.01 7.16 -18.03
CA PHE A 35 7.61 8.55 -17.80
C PHE A 35 8.54 9.54 -18.56
N PRO A 36 8.04 10.61 -19.23
CA PRO A 36 6.66 11.11 -19.21
C PRO A 36 5.76 10.54 -20.32
N PHE A 37 6.23 9.59 -21.14
CA PHE A 37 5.49 9.06 -22.29
C PHE A 37 4.77 7.73 -22.02
N GLY A 38 5.09 7.05 -20.88
CA GLY A 38 4.41 5.86 -20.44
C GLY A 38 3.05 6.12 -19.77
N PRO A 39 2.15 5.12 -19.73
CA PRO A 39 0.87 5.24 -19.05
C PRO A 39 1.09 5.31 -17.54
N PHE A 40 0.37 6.18 -16.86
CA PHE A 40 0.31 6.18 -15.41
C PHE A 40 -0.71 5.11 -14.96
N ARG A 41 -0.22 3.91 -14.70
CA ARG A 41 -1.05 2.72 -14.49
C ARG A 41 -1.86 2.72 -13.18
N MET A 42 -1.54 3.57 -12.22
CA MET A 42 -2.22 3.58 -10.91
C MET A 42 -3.75 3.62 -11.02
N TYR A 43 -4.30 4.16 -12.11
CA TYR A 43 -5.73 4.25 -12.37
C TYR A 43 -6.16 3.67 -13.72
N ALA A 44 -5.27 2.93 -14.40
CA ALA A 44 -5.49 2.45 -15.76
C ALA A 44 -6.28 1.13 -15.84
N SER A 45 -6.40 0.41 -14.74
CA SER A 45 -7.16 -0.84 -14.67
C SER A 45 -8.51 -0.62 -14.00
N ALA A 46 -9.56 -1.17 -14.59
CA ALA A 46 -10.85 -1.25 -13.93
C ALA A 46 -10.71 -2.16 -12.69
N VAL A 47 -11.25 -1.71 -11.57
CA VAL A 47 -11.34 -2.54 -10.37
C VAL A 47 -12.30 -3.70 -10.65
N ASP A 48 -11.86 -4.92 -10.37
CA ASP A 48 -12.74 -6.09 -10.44
C ASP A 48 -13.85 -5.93 -9.38
N PRO A 49 -15.14 -5.96 -9.77
CA PRO A 49 -16.26 -5.80 -8.85
C PRO A 49 -16.33 -6.88 -7.77
N ASP A 50 -15.70 -8.02 -8.02
CA ASP A 50 -15.68 -9.18 -7.11
C ASP A 50 -14.31 -9.32 -6.40
N ALA A 51 -13.37 -8.39 -6.60
CA ALA A 51 -12.08 -8.44 -5.92
C ALA A 51 -12.25 -8.35 -4.40
N PRO A 52 -11.67 -9.29 -3.63
CA PRO A 52 -11.74 -9.22 -2.18
C PRO A 52 -11.01 -8.01 -1.64
N THR A 53 -11.57 -7.38 -0.61
CA THR A 53 -10.90 -6.28 0.11
C THR A 53 -10.01 -6.84 1.20
N ILE A 54 -8.79 -6.32 1.27
CA ILE A 54 -7.76 -6.75 2.22
C ILE A 54 -7.69 -5.75 3.37
N ASP A 55 -7.75 -6.26 4.62
CA ASP A 55 -7.55 -5.50 5.84
C ASP A 55 -6.39 -6.09 6.64
N THR A 56 -5.23 -5.45 6.56
CA THR A 56 -4.04 -5.84 7.34
C THR A 56 -4.14 -5.26 8.73
N ARG A 57 -4.08 -6.11 9.75
CA ARG A 57 -4.17 -5.75 11.16
C ARG A 57 -2.91 -6.15 11.91
N LEU A 58 -2.44 -5.23 12.71
CA LEU A 58 -1.43 -5.48 13.71
C LEU A 58 -2.13 -5.55 15.07
N GLU A 59 -2.09 -6.71 15.72
CA GLU A 59 -2.80 -6.97 16.95
C GLU A 59 -1.82 -7.29 18.08
N GLY A 60 -2.10 -6.80 19.25
CA GLY A 60 -1.35 -7.09 20.47
C GLY A 60 -2.25 -7.76 21.50
N THR A 61 -1.73 -8.74 22.24
CA THR A 61 -2.39 -9.31 23.41
C THR A 61 -1.60 -8.90 24.65
N THR A 62 -2.24 -8.22 25.59
CA THR A 62 -1.62 -7.79 26.86
C THR A 62 -1.42 -8.96 27.82
N ALA A 63 -0.62 -8.75 28.88
CA ALA A 63 -0.44 -9.71 29.97
C ALA A 63 -1.78 -10.09 30.62
N ASP A 64 -2.74 -9.17 30.67
CA ASP A 64 -4.08 -9.38 31.22
C ASP A 64 -5.01 -10.17 30.28
N GLY A 65 -4.55 -10.46 29.06
CA GLY A 65 -5.29 -11.24 28.06
C GLY A 65 -6.20 -10.39 27.17
N GLU A 66 -6.15 -9.08 27.26
CA GLU A 66 -6.89 -8.18 26.37
C GLU A 66 -6.22 -8.15 24.98
N THR A 67 -7.01 -8.27 23.93
CA THR A 67 -6.55 -8.09 22.55
C THR A 67 -6.90 -6.69 22.06
N LEU A 68 -5.90 -5.97 21.58
CA LEU A 68 -6.05 -4.60 21.09
C LEU A 68 -5.44 -4.44 19.70
N LEU A 69 -5.97 -3.50 18.94
CA LEU A 69 -5.42 -3.10 17.64
C LEU A 69 -4.22 -2.17 17.86
N LEU A 70 -3.08 -2.57 17.31
CA LEU A 70 -1.87 -1.75 17.31
C LEU A 70 -1.90 -0.85 16.07
N ASN A 71 -1.68 0.43 16.27
CA ASN A 71 -1.77 1.46 15.23
C ASN A 71 -0.82 2.63 15.50
N GLU A 72 -0.85 3.65 14.64
CA GLU A 72 0.02 4.82 14.75
C GLU A 72 -0.11 5.55 16.10
N ARG A 73 -1.29 5.56 16.72
CA ARG A 73 -1.52 6.27 18.00
C ARG A 73 -0.77 5.60 19.15
N ASN A 74 -0.82 4.26 19.21
CA ASN A 74 -0.28 3.51 20.34
C ASN A 74 1.10 2.88 20.08
N THR A 75 1.57 2.81 18.83
CA THR A 75 2.91 2.32 18.49
C THR A 75 3.78 3.36 17.78
N GLY A 76 3.17 4.32 17.09
CA GLY A 76 3.86 5.24 16.17
C GLY A 76 4.11 4.67 14.79
N LEU A 77 3.68 3.44 14.51
CA LEU A 77 3.85 2.76 13.23
C LEU A 77 2.59 2.89 12.41
N ARG A 78 2.74 3.30 11.15
CA ARG A 78 1.64 3.38 10.20
C ARG A 78 1.39 2.03 9.55
N ARG A 79 0.14 1.76 9.21
CA ARG A 79 -0.28 0.54 8.52
C ARG A 79 0.54 0.27 7.25
N ALA A 80 0.79 1.29 6.43
CA ALA A 80 1.58 1.16 5.20
C ALA A 80 3.03 0.71 5.46
N GLU A 81 3.61 1.07 6.60
CA GLU A 81 4.96 0.63 6.98
C GLU A 81 5.00 -0.86 7.31
N ILE A 82 3.93 -1.38 7.90
CA ILE A 82 3.76 -2.81 8.18
C ILE A 82 3.49 -3.57 6.87
N GLU A 83 2.57 -3.08 6.05
CA GLU A 83 2.21 -3.69 4.75
C GLU A 83 3.42 -3.78 3.80
N GLY A 84 4.26 -2.75 3.77
CA GLY A 84 5.48 -2.74 2.96
C GLY A 84 6.56 -3.73 3.41
N GLN A 85 6.41 -4.34 4.60
CA GLN A 85 7.41 -5.24 5.18
C GLN A 85 6.87 -6.66 5.51
N LEU A 86 5.70 -7.02 5.01
CA LEU A 86 5.06 -8.32 5.33
C LEU A 86 5.98 -9.52 5.08
N GLU A 87 6.71 -9.52 3.95
CA GLU A 87 7.64 -10.61 3.63
C GLU A 87 8.79 -10.72 4.65
N ARG A 88 9.26 -9.59 5.18
CA ARG A 88 10.30 -9.59 6.21
C ARG A 88 9.77 -10.17 7.53
N PHE A 89 8.55 -9.81 7.92
CA PHE A 89 7.92 -10.35 9.12
C PHE A 89 7.58 -11.85 8.97
N ARG A 90 7.25 -12.32 7.76
CA ARG A 90 7.10 -13.76 7.48
C ARG A 90 8.42 -14.51 7.67
N ALA A 91 9.50 -13.94 7.15
CA ALA A 91 10.84 -14.56 7.22
C ALA A 91 11.41 -14.52 8.65
N ASP A 92 11.17 -13.44 9.38
CA ASP A 92 11.66 -13.24 10.75
C ASP A 92 10.57 -12.62 11.65
N PRO A 93 9.71 -13.45 12.27
CA PRO A 93 8.70 -12.97 13.22
C PRO A 93 9.28 -12.26 14.45
N GLY A 94 10.58 -12.48 14.77
CA GLY A 94 11.28 -11.80 15.87
C GLY A 94 11.31 -10.28 15.73
N LEU A 95 11.21 -9.77 14.51
CA LEU A 95 11.12 -8.32 14.24
C LEU A 95 9.89 -7.66 14.90
N LEU A 96 8.86 -8.43 15.24
CA LEU A 96 7.67 -7.92 15.96
C LEU A 96 7.99 -7.51 17.41
N SER A 97 9.12 -7.92 17.97
CA SER A 97 9.59 -7.42 19.27
C SER A 97 9.75 -5.90 19.28
N ALA A 98 10.25 -5.32 18.17
CA ALA A 98 10.37 -3.87 18.04
C ALA A 98 9.01 -3.14 18.07
N VAL A 99 7.95 -3.81 17.64
CA VAL A 99 6.59 -3.28 17.74
C VAL A 99 6.11 -3.28 19.19
N ALA A 100 6.36 -4.37 19.93
CA ALA A 100 6.04 -4.45 21.37
C ALA A 100 6.78 -3.35 22.14
N GLU A 101 8.09 -3.19 21.91
CA GLU A 101 8.86 -2.11 22.53
C GLU A 101 8.34 -0.72 22.16
N ALA A 102 7.89 -0.51 20.91
CA ALA A 102 7.33 0.77 20.50
C ALA A 102 6.01 1.07 21.20
N TYR A 103 5.17 0.05 21.42
CA TYR A 103 3.95 0.15 22.21
C TYR A 103 4.25 0.51 23.66
N GLU A 104 5.14 -0.23 24.32
CA GLU A 104 5.49 -0.02 25.75
C GLU A 104 6.11 1.35 25.99
N ARG A 105 6.98 1.83 25.10
CA ARG A 105 7.53 3.20 25.20
C ARG A 105 6.46 4.28 25.12
N ARG A 106 5.39 4.06 24.36
CA ARG A 106 4.32 5.06 24.20
C ARG A 106 3.22 4.96 25.25
N ASN A 107 3.11 3.80 25.88
CA ASN A 107 2.07 3.50 26.86
C ASN A 107 2.67 2.94 28.16
N PRO A 108 3.47 3.74 28.89
CA PRO A 108 4.23 3.27 30.05
C PRO A 108 3.36 2.73 31.19
N ASP A 109 2.10 3.18 31.26
CA ASP A 109 1.14 2.78 32.30
C ASP A 109 0.26 1.59 31.86
N ALA A 110 0.40 1.12 30.62
CA ALA A 110 -0.38 -0.02 30.11
C ALA A 110 0.31 -1.35 30.41
N ALA A 111 -0.49 -2.44 30.48
CA ALA A 111 0.06 -3.77 30.61
C ALA A 111 0.96 -4.14 29.42
N PRO A 112 2.11 -4.80 29.65
CA PRO A 112 3.02 -5.18 28.58
C PRO A 112 2.37 -6.19 27.62
N LEU A 113 2.84 -6.20 26.38
CA LEU A 113 2.36 -7.15 25.38
C LEU A 113 3.04 -8.51 25.56
N ARG A 114 2.27 -9.56 25.67
CA ARG A 114 2.73 -10.96 25.68
C ARG A 114 2.66 -11.64 24.31
N GLU A 115 1.98 -11.01 23.36
CA GLU A 115 1.92 -11.47 21.97
C GLU A 115 1.71 -10.28 21.04
N VAL A 116 2.40 -10.29 19.90
CA VAL A 116 2.15 -9.40 18.78
C VAL A 116 1.97 -10.25 17.54
N ARG A 117 0.92 -9.98 16.76
CA ARG A 117 0.65 -10.71 15.53
C ARG A 117 0.20 -9.80 14.39
N ILE A 118 0.56 -10.18 13.18
CA ILE A 118 0.04 -9.58 11.94
C ILE A 118 -0.96 -10.55 11.36
N VAL A 119 -2.17 -10.06 11.13
CA VAL A 119 -3.28 -10.81 10.56
C VAL A 119 -3.78 -10.07 9.32
N ILE A 120 -3.96 -10.78 8.22
CA ILE A 120 -4.64 -10.29 7.04
C ILE A 120 -6.06 -10.83 7.05
N ARG A 121 -7.04 -9.93 7.04
CA ARG A 121 -8.44 -10.29 6.88
C ARG A 121 -8.89 -9.97 5.46
N TRP A 122 -9.37 -11.00 4.77
CA TRP A 122 -9.91 -10.93 3.43
C TRP A 122 -11.44 -10.84 3.53
N HIS A 123 -12.02 -9.75 3.07
CA HIS A 123 -13.47 -9.59 2.99
C HIS A 123 -13.93 -9.95 1.59
N GLU A 124 -14.89 -10.87 1.49
CA GLU A 124 -15.50 -11.21 0.21
C GLU A 124 -16.40 -10.06 -0.25
N VAL A 125 -16.22 -9.68 -1.51
CA VAL A 125 -16.99 -8.64 -2.19
C VAL A 125 -17.65 -9.26 -3.42
N ARG A 126 -18.90 -8.86 -3.71
CA ARG A 126 -19.61 -9.18 -4.95
C ARG A 126 -20.35 -7.94 -5.44
N ASP A 127 -20.18 -7.63 -6.72
CA ASP A 127 -20.78 -6.45 -7.35
C ASP A 127 -20.48 -5.17 -6.52
N PHE A 128 -19.24 -4.98 -6.07
CA PHE A 128 -18.80 -3.89 -5.18
C PHE A 128 -19.51 -3.86 -3.80
N GLN A 129 -20.19 -4.92 -3.39
CA GLN A 129 -20.87 -5.00 -2.09
C GLN A 129 -20.22 -6.07 -1.21
N PRO A 130 -19.99 -5.80 0.09
CA PRO A 130 -19.49 -6.81 1.00
C PRO A 130 -20.55 -7.90 1.20
N THR A 131 -20.17 -9.17 1.07
CA THR A 131 -21.06 -10.31 1.33
C THR A 131 -21.24 -10.61 2.81
N GLY A 132 -20.41 -10.02 3.68
CA GLY A 132 -20.33 -10.33 5.11
C GLY A 132 -19.43 -11.53 5.42
N GLN A 133 -18.95 -12.25 4.43
CA GLN A 133 -18.00 -13.34 4.63
C GLN A 133 -16.57 -12.79 4.70
N SER A 134 -15.76 -13.37 5.60
CA SER A 134 -14.35 -13.03 5.71
C SER A 134 -13.54 -14.27 6.11
N ARG A 135 -12.27 -14.28 5.72
CA ARG A 135 -11.27 -15.24 6.19
C ARG A 135 -10.08 -14.50 6.76
N GLU A 136 -9.41 -15.12 7.71
CA GLU A 136 -8.19 -14.58 8.30
C GLU A 136 -6.98 -15.43 7.91
N GLU A 137 -5.85 -14.76 7.71
CA GLU A 137 -4.55 -15.34 7.48
C GLU A 137 -3.58 -14.78 8.53
N LEU A 138 -2.96 -15.65 9.32
CA LEU A 138 -1.88 -15.26 10.21
C LEU A 138 -0.59 -15.13 9.39
N VAL A 139 -0.04 -13.93 9.30
CA VAL A 139 1.21 -13.65 8.58
C VAL A 139 2.42 -13.95 9.44
N ALA A 140 2.43 -13.45 10.67
CA ALA A 140 3.49 -13.62 11.64
C ALA A 140 2.95 -13.47 13.06
N SER A 141 3.55 -14.16 14.02
CA SER A 141 3.32 -13.92 15.44
C SER A 141 4.61 -14.02 16.23
N TRP A 142 4.71 -13.20 17.27
CA TRP A 142 5.83 -13.17 18.19
C TRP A 142 5.34 -13.15 19.63
N ARG A 143 6.05 -13.86 20.48
CA ARG A 143 5.90 -13.87 21.95
C ARG A 143 7.25 -13.69 22.59
N PRO A 144 7.38 -12.88 23.69
CA PRO A 144 8.62 -12.73 24.43
C PRO A 144 9.14 -14.03 25.03
#